data_1b51df3cf13641fb67d1bc7a6255f541
#
_entry.id   1b51df3cf13641fb67d1bc7a6255f541
#
_cell.length_a   1.000
_cell.length_b   1.000
_cell.length_c   1.000
_cell.angle_alpha   90.00
_cell.angle_beta   90.00
_cell.angle_gamma   90.00
#
_symmetry.space_group_name_H-M   'P 1'
#
loop_
_entity.id
_entity.type
_entity.pdbx_description
1 polymer ?
#
loop_
_entity_poly.entity_id
_entity_poly.type
_entity_poly.pdbx_seq_one_letter_code
_entity_poly.pdbx_strand_id
1 'polypeptide(L)'
;MALITEDHLEQHCLEWFKGLGYHHVFGPQLDSDGTSPERSDYRQVILQGRLRSALQRLNPEVPASTIESAVLQLANPNVPGLMASNRQFHRWLTQGLPITYMAGTQQVGIRLKVIAFDQPASNDWLVVNQLAVQGAKHNRRPDVVVYVNGLPLAVIELKNPADEKADIWAAFNQLQTYKTDIPDLFTPNVLLVISDGIQARVGSLSADQERFFRWRTITGENDLDPLGAHRDLETMVRGLFQQDLFLDFLRSFCVFEEDGSIIKKIAAYHQFHAVRAAAEQVVKASRPDGDKRGGVVWHTQGAGKSIEMACLAGKLLTDPRLANPTLVVVTDRQDLDGQLFGVFAGSGDLLGESPKQADSRQELRELLSNRPSGGIIFTTIQKFGIEPGEDRFPSLSSRHNIVVICDEAHRTQYGFK
;
A
#
# COMPACT_ATOMS: atom_id res chain seq x y z
N MET A 1 -10.81 -29.63 26.06
CA MET A 1 -10.73 -28.36 25.39
C MET A 1 -11.87 -28.31 24.38
N ALA A 2 -12.70 -27.28 24.37
CA ALA A 2 -13.71 -27.15 23.33
C ALA A 2 -12.98 -27.02 21.97
N LEU A 3 -13.44 -27.81 21.01
CA LEU A 3 -12.93 -27.71 19.62
C LEU A 3 -13.24 -26.28 19.11
N ILE A 4 -12.22 -25.52 18.80
CA ILE A 4 -12.38 -24.19 18.20
C ILE A 4 -12.84 -24.42 16.77
N THR A 5 -14.02 -23.90 16.44
CA THR A 5 -14.62 -24.00 15.10
C THR A 5 -14.23 -22.77 14.27
N GLU A 6 -14.44 -22.84 12.96
CA GLU A 6 -14.28 -21.70 12.03
C GLU A 6 -15.12 -20.50 12.47
N ASP A 7 -16.36 -20.73 12.93
CA ASP A 7 -17.24 -19.68 13.47
C ASP A 7 -16.63 -18.95 14.68
N HIS A 8 -15.97 -19.67 15.60
CA HIS A 8 -15.31 -19.05 16.74
C HIS A 8 -14.12 -18.17 16.29
N LEU A 9 -13.33 -18.65 15.32
CA LEU A 9 -12.22 -17.88 14.76
C LEU A 9 -12.72 -16.61 14.07
N GLU A 10 -13.80 -16.72 13.29
CA GLU A 10 -14.45 -15.59 12.65
C GLU A 10 -14.93 -14.57 13.68
N GLN A 11 -15.63 -14.99 14.75
CA GLN A 11 -16.10 -14.10 15.81
C GLN A 11 -14.94 -13.37 16.50
N HIS A 12 -13.84 -14.05 16.84
CA HIS A 12 -12.67 -13.39 17.41
C HIS A 12 -12.07 -12.35 16.44
N CYS A 13 -11.98 -12.69 15.16
CA CYS A 13 -11.51 -11.76 14.14
C CYS A 13 -12.37 -10.48 14.10
N LEU A 14 -13.70 -10.63 14.12
CA LEU A 14 -14.63 -9.51 14.13
C LEU A 14 -14.52 -8.66 15.42
N GLU A 15 -14.29 -9.29 16.58
CA GLU A 15 -14.08 -8.57 17.85
C GLU A 15 -12.80 -7.72 17.81
N TRP A 16 -11.71 -8.22 17.24
CA TRP A 16 -10.48 -7.43 17.08
C TRP A 16 -10.71 -6.23 16.16
N PHE A 17 -11.44 -6.39 15.05
CA PHE A 17 -11.80 -5.27 14.17
C PHE A 17 -12.69 -4.24 14.89
N LYS A 18 -13.68 -4.67 15.67
CA LYS A 18 -14.49 -3.77 16.51
C LYS A 18 -13.61 -2.99 17.48
N GLY A 19 -12.63 -3.66 18.10
CA GLY A 19 -11.66 -3.04 19.00
C GLY A 19 -10.78 -1.99 18.32
N LEU A 20 -10.62 -2.06 17.00
CA LEU A 20 -9.93 -1.07 16.16
C LEU A 20 -10.84 0.04 15.63
N GLY A 21 -12.12 0.05 16.00
CA GLY A 21 -13.09 1.08 15.60
C GLY A 21 -13.80 0.80 14.26
N TYR A 22 -13.78 -0.45 13.78
CA TYR A 22 -14.60 -0.84 12.63
C TYR A 22 -16.02 -1.16 13.07
N HIS A 23 -17.01 -0.70 12.31
CA HIS A 23 -18.37 -1.20 12.43
C HIS A 23 -18.43 -2.64 11.92
N HIS A 24 -19.27 -3.47 12.53
CA HIS A 24 -19.51 -4.82 12.06
C HIS A 24 -20.95 -4.96 11.59
N VAL A 25 -21.13 -5.56 10.42
CA VAL A 25 -22.44 -5.95 9.89
C VAL A 25 -22.35 -7.37 9.34
N PHE A 26 -23.35 -8.18 9.63
CA PHE A 26 -23.51 -9.51 9.07
C PHE A 26 -23.99 -9.41 7.62
N GLY A 27 -23.27 -10.01 6.66
CA GLY A 27 -23.48 -9.86 5.24
C GLY A 27 -24.93 -10.00 4.76
N PRO A 28 -25.69 -11.04 5.19
CA PRO A 28 -27.09 -11.19 4.85
C PRO A 28 -28.00 -10.02 5.27
N GLN A 29 -27.59 -9.17 6.21
CA GLN A 29 -28.35 -7.95 6.54
C GLN A 29 -28.27 -6.88 5.47
N LEU A 30 -27.15 -6.84 4.71
CA LEU A 30 -26.88 -5.88 3.64
C LEU A 30 -27.52 -6.28 2.31
N ASP A 31 -27.95 -7.53 2.17
CA ASP A 31 -28.53 -8.06 0.94
C ASP A 31 -29.84 -7.37 0.59
N SER A 32 -30.23 -7.39 -0.68
CA SER A 32 -31.45 -6.74 -1.17
C SER A 32 -32.74 -7.21 -0.47
N ASP A 33 -32.71 -8.42 0.06
CA ASP A 33 -33.76 -9.05 0.86
C ASP A 33 -33.44 -9.09 2.36
N GLY A 34 -32.37 -8.44 2.79
CA GLY A 34 -31.92 -8.37 4.18
C GLY A 34 -32.70 -7.37 5.04
N THR A 35 -32.34 -7.31 6.33
CA THR A 35 -33.01 -6.42 7.29
C THR A 35 -32.59 -4.95 7.20
N SER A 36 -31.42 -4.67 6.59
CA SER A 36 -30.88 -3.32 6.41
C SER A 36 -30.15 -3.25 5.07
N PRO A 37 -30.88 -3.32 3.94
CA PRO A 37 -30.28 -3.49 2.63
C PRO A 37 -29.45 -2.25 2.23
N GLU A 38 -28.18 -2.49 1.86
CA GLU A 38 -27.26 -1.48 1.34
C GLU A 38 -26.84 -1.78 -0.12
N ARG A 39 -27.28 -2.89 -0.69
CA ARG A 39 -27.04 -3.29 -2.08
C ARG A 39 -28.32 -3.78 -2.76
N SER A 40 -28.44 -3.49 -4.06
CA SER A 40 -29.65 -3.78 -4.84
C SER A 40 -29.70 -5.23 -5.34
N ASP A 41 -28.55 -5.88 -5.47
CA ASP A 41 -28.43 -7.28 -5.83
C ASP A 41 -27.11 -7.88 -5.31
N TYR A 42 -26.97 -9.20 -5.42
CA TYR A 42 -25.80 -9.95 -4.94
C TYR A 42 -24.53 -9.77 -5.78
N ARG A 43 -24.58 -9.12 -6.94
CA ARG A 43 -23.40 -8.78 -7.76
C ARG A 43 -22.77 -7.48 -7.32
N GLN A 44 -23.51 -6.64 -6.64
CA GLN A 44 -23.03 -5.35 -6.16
C GLN A 44 -22.10 -5.56 -4.97
N VAL A 45 -20.80 -5.45 -5.21
CA VAL A 45 -19.74 -5.61 -4.18
C VAL A 45 -19.36 -4.29 -3.52
N ILE A 46 -19.55 -3.16 -4.18
CA ILE A 46 -19.33 -1.82 -3.66
C ILE A 46 -20.62 -1.32 -3.02
N LEU A 47 -20.55 -0.89 -1.75
CA LEU A 47 -21.65 -0.32 -1.00
C LEU A 47 -21.82 1.15 -1.42
N GLN A 48 -22.55 1.37 -2.52
CA GLN A 48 -22.64 2.68 -3.20
C GLN A 48 -23.20 3.78 -2.30
N GLY A 49 -24.11 3.46 -1.38
CA GLY A 49 -24.66 4.43 -0.42
C GLY A 49 -23.58 4.97 0.52
N ARG A 50 -22.74 4.08 1.07
CA ARG A 50 -21.60 4.44 1.91
C ARG A 50 -20.54 5.21 1.13
N LEU A 51 -20.22 4.74 -0.10
CA LEU A 51 -19.27 5.41 -0.98
C LEU A 51 -19.73 6.84 -1.31
N ARG A 52 -20.99 7.03 -1.67
CA ARG A 52 -21.59 8.35 -1.93
C ARG A 52 -21.42 9.29 -0.73
N SER A 53 -21.81 8.83 0.45
CA SER A 53 -21.71 9.61 1.68
C SER A 53 -20.26 9.98 2.01
N ALA A 54 -19.31 9.06 1.80
CA ALA A 54 -17.89 9.32 1.98
C ALA A 54 -17.38 10.35 0.97
N LEU A 55 -17.65 10.18 -0.31
CA LEU A 55 -17.21 11.11 -1.36
C LEU A 55 -17.76 12.53 -1.14
N GLN A 56 -19.03 12.67 -0.73
CA GLN A 56 -19.61 13.98 -0.38
C GLN A 56 -18.91 14.63 0.80
N ARG A 57 -18.63 13.84 1.85
CA ARG A 57 -17.93 14.32 3.06
C ARG A 57 -16.49 14.75 2.76
N LEU A 58 -15.78 14.00 1.92
CA LEU A 58 -14.38 14.26 1.59
C LEU A 58 -14.19 15.36 0.54
N ASN A 59 -15.24 15.70 -0.22
CA ASN A 59 -15.22 16.68 -1.32
C ASN A 59 -16.44 17.59 -1.27
N PRO A 60 -16.59 18.40 -0.21
CA PRO A 60 -17.82 19.18 0.01
C PRO A 60 -18.11 20.24 -1.08
N GLU A 61 -17.07 20.67 -1.82
CA GLU A 61 -17.18 21.66 -2.90
C GLU A 61 -17.68 21.07 -4.23
N VAL A 62 -17.76 19.72 -4.33
CA VAL A 62 -18.12 19.05 -5.58
C VAL A 62 -19.63 18.86 -5.68
N PRO A 63 -20.26 19.22 -6.82
CA PRO A 63 -21.70 19.05 -7.00
C PRO A 63 -22.16 17.60 -6.82
N ALA A 64 -23.34 17.42 -6.23
CA ALA A 64 -23.91 16.08 -5.97
C ALA A 64 -24.04 15.22 -7.24
N SER A 65 -24.40 15.82 -8.39
CA SER A 65 -24.46 15.11 -9.67
C SER A 65 -23.10 14.56 -10.13
N THR A 66 -22.03 15.28 -9.83
CA THR A 66 -20.65 14.84 -10.12
C THR A 66 -20.23 13.71 -9.19
N ILE A 67 -20.61 13.77 -7.91
CA ILE A 67 -20.42 12.67 -6.95
C ILE A 67 -21.13 11.39 -7.44
N GLU A 68 -22.37 11.49 -7.93
CA GLU A 68 -23.07 10.33 -8.50
C GLU A 68 -22.32 9.72 -9.69
N SER A 69 -21.83 10.55 -10.59
CA SER A 69 -20.99 10.09 -11.71
C SER A 69 -19.72 9.39 -11.24
N ALA A 70 -19.08 9.91 -10.20
CA ALA A 70 -17.90 9.31 -9.58
C ALA A 70 -18.21 7.95 -8.93
N VAL A 71 -19.35 7.83 -8.23
CA VAL A 71 -19.81 6.55 -7.65
C VAL A 71 -20.00 5.50 -8.74
N LEU A 72 -20.66 5.86 -9.86
CA LEU A 72 -20.85 4.96 -10.99
C LEU A 72 -19.53 4.56 -11.65
N GLN A 73 -18.58 5.48 -11.80
CA GLN A 73 -17.27 5.20 -12.36
C GLN A 73 -16.44 4.26 -11.47
N LEU A 74 -16.48 4.45 -10.15
CA LEU A 74 -15.81 3.57 -9.19
C LEU A 74 -16.48 2.20 -9.13
N ALA A 75 -17.80 2.14 -9.26
CA ALA A 75 -18.54 0.88 -9.29
C ALA A 75 -18.30 0.07 -10.58
N ASN A 76 -17.96 0.75 -11.70
CA ASN A 76 -17.78 0.13 -13.02
C ASN A 76 -16.51 0.71 -13.69
N PRO A 77 -15.30 0.31 -13.31
CA PRO A 77 -14.05 0.94 -13.78
C PRO A 77 -13.76 0.75 -15.27
N ASN A 78 -14.49 -0.10 -15.98
CA ASN A 78 -14.39 -0.35 -17.43
C ASN A 78 -12.94 -0.56 -17.94
N VAL A 79 -12.15 -1.29 -17.18
CA VAL A 79 -10.77 -1.67 -17.52
C VAL A 79 -10.71 -3.19 -17.67
N PRO A 80 -10.32 -3.71 -18.84
CA PRO A 80 -10.29 -5.16 -19.06
C PRO A 80 -9.18 -5.82 -18.25
N GLY A 81 -9.52 -6.96 -17.62
CA GLY A 81 -8.59 -7.77 -16.84
C GLY A 81 -8.44 -7.30 -15.38
N LEU A 82 -8.47 -8.27 -14.47
CA LEU A 82 -8.49 -8.01 -13.02
C LEU A 82 -7.28 -7.20 -12.54
N MET A 83 -6.07 -7.54 -12.97
CA MET A 83 -4.86 -6.85 -12.52
C MET A 83 -4.76 -5.41 -13.04
N ALA A 84 -5.14 -5.17 -14.28
CA ALA A 84 -5.16 -3.82 -14.85
C ALA A 84 -6.23 -2.96 -14.16
N SER A 85 -7.42 -3.52 -13.91
CA SER A 85 -8.49 -2.88 -13.16
C SER A 85 -8.08 -2.57 -11.73
N ASN A 86 -7.44 -3.52 -11.03
CA ASN A 86 -6.93 -3.31 -9.66
C ASN A 86 -5.85 -2.21 -9.60
N ARG A 87 -4.90 -2.19 -10.56
CA ARG A 87 -3.89 -1.13 -10.66
C ARG A 87 -4.53 0.25 -10.87
N GLN A 88 -5.49 0.34 -11.79
CA GLN A 88 -6.21 1.59 -12.04
C GLN A 88 -6.99 2.05 -10.81
N PHE A 89 -7.66 1.11 -10.12
CA PHE A 89 -8.40 1.39 -8.91
C PHE A 89 -7.47 1.88 -7.78
N HIS A 90 -6.31 1.23 -7.62
CA HIS A 90 -5.31 1.65 -6.65
C HIS A 90 -4.81 3.08 -6.88
N ARG A 91 -4.61 3.48 -8.15
CA ARG A 91 -4.31 4.89 -8.49
C ARG A 91 -5.43 5.84 -8.06
N TRP A 92 -6.68 5.47 -8.25
CA TRP A 92 -7.81 6.28 -7.79
C TRP A 92 -7.88 6.39 -6.27
N LEU A 93 -7.57 5.33 -5.55
CA LEU A 93 -7.50 5.36 -4.09
C LEU A 93 -6.39 6.29 -3.59
N THR A 94 -5.19 6.23 -4.18
CA THR A 94 -3.99 6.91 -3.67
C THR A 94 -3.81 8.32 -4.22
N GLN A 95 -4.20 8.56 -5.48
CA GLN A 95 -3.99 9.82 -6.19
C GLN A 95 -5.29 10.62 -6.39
N GLY A 96 -6.44 10.04 -6.05
CA GLY A 96 -7.76 10.59 -6.31
C GLY A 96 -8.29 10.25 -7.71
N LEU A 97 -9.61 10.19 -7.83
CA LEU A 97 -10.30 9.96 -9.08
C LEU A 97 -10.29 11.24 -9.93
N PRO A 98 -9.72 11.24 -11.16
CA PRO A 98 -9.77 12.40 -12.03
C PRO A 98 -11.20 12.61 -12.55
N ILE A 99 -11.78 13.76 -12.29
CA ILE A 99 -13.12 14.14 -12.75
C ILE A 99 -13.12 15.57 -13.26
N THR A 100 -14.10 15.86 -14.12
CA THR A 100 -14.32 17.19 -14.66
C THR A 100 -15.80 17.54 -14.50
N TYR A 101 -16.10 18.75 -14.07
CA TYR A 101 -17.46 19.23 -13.93
C TYR A 101 -17.57 20.71 -14.29
N MET A 102 -18.79 21.21 -14.48
CA MET A 102 -19.05 22.63 -14.73
C MET A 102 -19.33 23.37 -13.42
N ALA A 103 -18.49 24.36 -13.12
CA ALA A 103 -18.72 25.32 -12.04
C ALA A 103 -19.20 26.63 -12.67
N GLY A 104 -20.52 26.80 -12.77
CA GLY A 104 -21.12 27.86 -13.57
C GLY A 104 -20.84 27.65 -15.06
N THR A 105 -20.11 28.59 -15.69
CA THR A 105 -19.72 28.52 -17.10
C THR A 105 -18.32 27.96 -17.32
N GLN A 106 -17.57 27.68 -16.25
CA GLN A 106 -16.20 27.18 -16.33
C GLN A 106 -16.13 25.68 -16.12
N GLN A 107 -15.32 25.02 -16.96
CA GLN A 107 -14.98 23.62 -16.78
C GLN A 107 -13.82 23.50 -15.77
N VAL A 108 -14.04 22.75 -14.69
CA VAL A 108 -13.07 22.52 -13.61
C VAL A 108 -12.70 21.05 -13.59
N GLY A 109 -11.39 20.78 -13.71
CA GLY A 109 -10.80 19.45 -13.53
C GLY A 109 -10.22 19.32 -12.12
N ILE A 110 -10.57 18.26 -11.40
CA ILE A 110 -10.05 17.97 -10.07
C ILE A 110 -9.67 16.50 -9.92
N ARG A 111 -8.94 16.19 -8.86
CA ARG A 111 -8.79 14.83 -8.33
C ARG A 111 -9.66 14.67 -7.09
N LEU A 112 -10.77 13.96 -7.27
CA LEU A 112 -11.73 13.68 -6.20
C LEU A 112 -11.09 12.75 -5.16
N LYS A 113 -11.07 13.14 -3.90
CA LYS A 113 -10.56 12.31 -2.80
C LYS A 113 -11.49 11.13 -2.57
N VAL A 114 -10.94 9.92 -2.64
CA VAL A 114 -11.66 8.67 -2.37
C VAL A 114 -11.37 8.18 -0.94
N ILE A 115 -10.16 8.45 -0.44
CA ILE A 115 -9.68 8.08 0.89
C ILE A 115 -9.11 9.32 1.59
N ALA A 116 -9.42 9.47 2.87
CA ALA A 116 -8.82 10.48 3.75
C ALA A 116 -7.59 9.88 4.45
N PHE A 117 -6.41 10.03 3.86
CA PHE A 117 -5.17 9.48 4.40
C PHE A 117 -4.70 10.19 5.68
N ASP A 118 -4.83 11.51 5.72
CA ASP A 118 -4.32 12.34 6.82
C ASP A 118 -5.32 12.46 8.00
N GLN A 119 -6.54 11.97 7.80
CA GLN A 119 -7.61 11.98 8.80
C GLN A 119 -8.35 10.63 8.79
N PRO A 120 -7.78 9.56 9.36
CA PRO A 120 -8.35 8.21 9.31
C PRO A 120 -9.81 8.14 9.78
N ALA A 121 -10.16 8.91 10.83
CA ALA A 121 -11.51 8.97 11.38
C ALA A 121 -12.55 9.61 10.42
N SER A 122 -12.12 10.27 9.34
CA SER A 122 -13.01 10.81 8.31
C SER A 122 -13.45 9.76 7.30
N ASN A 123 -12.91 8.55 7.34
CA ASN A 123 -13.37 7.43 6.52
C ASN A 123 -14.46 6.63 7.26
N ASP A 124 -15.26 5.90 6.48
CA ASP A 124 -16.21 4.91 6.99
C ASP A 124 -15.54 3.54 7.04
N TRP A 125 -15.40 2.97 8.24
CA TRP A 125 -14.71 1.72 8.49
C TRP A 125 -15.71 0.63 8.81
N LEU A 126 -15.76 -0.42 7.98
CA LEU A 126 -16.73 -1.49 8.11
C LEU A 126 -16.06 -2.86 7.91
N VAL A 127 -16.43 -3.83 8.71
CA VAL A 127 -16.13 -5.24 8.50
C VAL A 127 -17.42 -6.02 8.30
N VAL A 128 -17.46 -6.83 7.24
CA VAL A 128 -18.63 -7.64 6.88
C VAL A 128 -18.22 -9.09 6.83
N ASN A 129 -18.91 -9.95 7.58
CA ASN A 129 -18.72 -11.38 7.48
C ASN A 129 -19.82 -12.05 6.67
N GLN A 130 -19.47 -13.18 6.05
CA GLN A 130 -20.41 -14.03 5.29
C GLN A 130 -21.16 -13.27 4.18
N LEU A 131 -20.45 -12.37 3.48
CA LEU A 131 -21.01 -11.60 2.36
C LEU A 131 -21.25 -12.51 1.15
N ALA A 132 -22.50 -12.78 0.79
CA ALA A 132 -22.80 -13.56 -0.40
C ALA A 132 -22.60 -12.70 -1.67
N VAL A 133 -21.80 -13.18 -2.61
CA VAL A 133 -21.52 -12.50 -3.90
C VAL A 133 -21.87 -13.42 -5.03
N GLN A 134 -22.70 -12.92 -5.96
CA GLN A 134 -23.11 -13.62 -7.16
C GLN A 134 -22.12 -13.34 -8.30
N GLY A 135 -21.45 -14.38 -8.74
CA GLY A 135 -20.63 -14.34 -9.94
C GLY A 135 -21.40 -14.74 -11.21
N ALA A 136 -20.71 -14.76 -12.34
CA ALA A 136 -21.29 -15.14 -13.61
C ALA A 136 -21.77 -16.60 -13.66
N LYS A 137 -21.06 -17.50 -12.97
CA LYS A 137 -21.34 -18.95 -12.95
C LYS A 137 -21.61 -19.49 -11.56
N HIS A 138 -20.92 -18.96 -10.56
CA HIS A 138 -20.92 -19.48 -9.19
C HIS A 138 -21.13 -18.32 -8.20
N ASN A 139 -21.89 -18.58 -7.15
CA ASN A 139 -21.98 -17.71 -6.00
C ASN A 139 -20.88 -18.06 -5.01
N ARG A 140 -20.29 -17.05 -4.37
CA ARG A 140 -19.25 -17.22 -3.36
C ARG A 140 -19.59 -16.43 -2.10
N ARG A 141 -19.02 -16.83 -0.99
CA ARG A 141 -19.29 -16.20 0.31
C ARG A 141 -17.98 -16.17 1.11
N PRO A 142 -17.15 -15.11 0.92
CA PRO A 142 -15.96 -14.90 1.73
C PRO A 142 -16.31 -14.77 3.23
N ASP A 143 -15.42 -15.26 4.10
CA ASP A 143 -15.64 -15.25 5.54
C ASP A 143 -15.69 -13.83 6.08
N VAL A 144 -14.67 -12.99 5.75
CA VAL A 144 -14.63 -11.60 6.20
C VAL A 144 -14.15 -10.68 5.08
N VAL A 145 -14.86 -9.59 4.87
CA VAL A 145 -14.51 -8.52 3.92
C VAL A 145 -14.36 -7.20 4.66
N VAL A 146 -13.22 -6.54 4.49
CA VAL A 146 -12.92 -5.25 5.12
C VAL A 146 -13.20 -4.12 4.12
N TYR A 147 -14.05 -3.20 4.53
CA TYR A 147 -14.48 -2.06 3.74
C TYR A 147 -13.93 -0.75 4.30
N VAL A 148 -13.56 0.14 3.40
CA VAL A 148 -13.30 1.55 3.70
C VAL A 148 -14.10 2.40 2.71
N ASN A 149 -14.91 3.31 3.21
CA ASN A 149 -15.78 4.17 2.40
C ASN A 149 -16.69 3.37 1.43
N GLY A 150 -17.15 2.18 1.85
CA GLY A 150 -17.98 1.31 1.03
C GLY A 150 -17.22 0.52 -0.05
N LEU A 151 -15.89 0.56 -0.06
CA LEU A 151 -15.02 -0.16 -0.99
C LEU A 151 -14.41 -1.39 -0.32
N PRO A 152 -14.53 -2.62 -0.88
CA PRO A 152 -13.97 -3.85 -0.31
C PRO A 152 -12.46 -3.90 -0.54
N LEU A 153 -11.67 -3.45 0.44
CA LEU A 153 -10.22 -3.31 0.31
C LEU A 153 -9.43 -4.53 0.75
N ALA A 154 -9.98 -5.37 1.63
CA ALA A 154 -9.33 -6.64 1.99
C ALA A 154 -10.33 -7.78 2.11
N VAL A 155 -9.87 -8.97 1.79
CA VAL A 155 -10.62 -10.23 1.94
C VAL A 155 -9.82 -11.17 2.81
N ILE A 156 -10.48 -11.73 3.83
CA ILE A 156 -9.91 -12.67 4.80
C ILE A 156 -10.64 -13.98 4.65
N GLU A 157 -9.92 -15.06 4.42
CA GLU A 157 -10.43 -16.41 4.34
C GLU A 157 -9.87 -17.24 5.49
N LEU A 158 -10.77 -17.89 6.21
CA LEU A 158 -10.48 -18.65 7.41
C LEU A 158 -10.70 -20.13 7.16
N LYS A 159 -9.98 -20.98 7.88
CA LYS A 159 -10.19 -22.42 7.90
C LYS A 159 -10.25 -22.93 9.32
N ASN A 160 -10.97 -24.02 9.48
CA ASN A 160 -11.19 -24.63 10.78
C ASN A 160 -9.87 -25.24 11.31
N PRO A 161 -9.33 -24.77 12.43
CA PRO A 161 -8.10 -25.32 13.02
C PRO A 161 -8.27 -26.78 13.51
N ALA A 162 -9.48 -27.26 13.66
CA ALA A 162 -9.77 -28.64 14.08
C ALA A 162 -9.88 -29.64 12.91
N ASP A 163 -9.87 -29.19 11.66
CA ASP A 163 -9.91 -30.07 10.48
C ASP A 163 -8.48 -30.37 10.00
N GLU A 164 -8.03 -31.60 10.19
CA GLU A 164 -6.70 -32.08 9.77
C GLU A 164 -6.44 -31.90 8.25
N LYS A 165 -7.48 -31.71 7.44
CA LYS A 165 -7.39 -31.51 5.99
C LYS A 165 -7.45 -30.03 5.58
N ALA A 166 -7.85 -29.14 6.47
CA ALA A 166 -8.00 -27.71 6.21
C ALA A 166 -6.75 -26.97 6.67
N ASP A 167 -5.68 -27.03 5.90
CA ASP A 167 -4.49 -26.23 6.12
C ASP A 167 -4.68 -24.79 5.58
N ILE A 168 -3.76 -23.90 5.91
CA ILE A 168 -3.76 -22.50 5.47
C ILE A 168 -3.77 -22.36 3.93
N TRP A 169 -3.27 -23.36 3.21
CA TRP A 169 -3.22 -23.36 1.75
C TRP A 169 -4.58 -23.71 1.11
N ALA A 170 -5.47 -24.36 1.86
CA ALA A 170 -6.87 -24.51 1.45
C ALA A 170 -7.56 -23.14 1.36
N ALA A 171 -7.32 -22.24 2.34
CA ALA A 171 -7.80 -20.85 2.28
C ALA A 171 -7.21 -20.09 1.08
N PHE A 172 -5.90 -20.27 0.80
CA PHE A 172 -5.28 -19.68 -0.38
C PHE A 172 -5.96 -20.14 -1.68
N ASN A 173 -6.15 -21.44 -1.85
CA ASN A 173 -6.78 -22.00 -3.06
C ASN A 173 -8.22 -21.51 -3.23
N GLN A 174 -8.94 -21.34 -2.13
CA GLN A 174 -10.29 -20.80 -2.13
C GLN A 174 -10.30 -19.34 -2.63
N LEU A 175 -9.37 -18.51 -2.19
CA LEU A 175 -9.19 -17.15 -2.71
C LEU A 175 -8.85 -17.13 -4.20
N GLN A 176 -8.05 -18.09 -4.72
CA GLN A 176 -7.79 -18.18 -6.17
C GLN A 176 -9.09 -18.49 -6.94
N THR A 177 -9.93 -19.37 -6.40
CA THR A 177 -11.25 -19.67 -6.96
C THR A 177 -12.15 -18.42 -6.96
N TYR A 178 -12.17 -17.67 -5.86
CA TYR A 178 -12.96 -16.43 -5.76
C TYR A 178 -12.53 -15.37 -6.79
N LYS A 179 -11.23 -15.21 -7.04
CA LYS A 179 -10.74 -14.29 -8.08
C LYS A 179 -11.28 -14.62 -9.47
N THR A 180 -11.55 -15.89 -9.75
CA THR A 180 -12.10 -16.35 -11.02
C THR A 180 -13.62 -16.20 -11.06
N ASP A 181 -14.30 -16.55 -9.96
CA ASP A 181 -15.77 -16.64 -9.93
C ASP A 181 -16.43 -15.30 -9.65
N ILE A 182 -15.83 -14.45 -8.80
CA ILE A 182 -16.36 -13.15 -8.36
C ILE A 182 -15.29 -12.05 -8.46
N PRO A 183 -14.69 -11.81 -9.65
CA PRO A 183 -13.56 -10.90 -9.83
C PRO A 183 -13.84 -9.46 -9.39
N ASP A 184 -15.07 -9.00 -9.46
CA ASP A 184 -15.46 -7.63 -9.12
C ASP A 184 -15.16 -7.28 -7.67
N LEU A 185 -15.23 -8.27 -6.75
CA LEU A 185 -14.85 -8.09 -5.34
C LEU A 185 -13.37 -7.71 -5.17
N PHE A 186 -12.53 -8.15 -6.11
CA PHE A 186 -11.09 -7.96 -6.05
C PHE A 186 -10.57 -6.76 -6.84
N THR A 187 -11.45 -6.08 -7.58
CA THR A 187 -11.09 -4.85 -8.31
C THR A 187 -10.50 -3.78 -7.39
N PRO A 188 -11.09 -3.41 -6.23
CA PRO A 188 -10.52 -2.44 -5.31
C PRO A 188 -9.57 -3.07 -4.27
N ASN A 189 -9.32 -4.39 -4.32
CA ASN A 189 -8.59 -5.12 -3.29
C ASN A 189 -7.16 -4.61 -3.07
N VAL A 190 -6.78 -4.42 -1.81
CA VAL A 190 -5.44 -4.07 -1.36
C VAL A 190 -4.70 -5.31 -0.87
N LEU A 191 -5.33 -6.10 -0.01
CA LEU A 191 -4.75 -7.23 0.70
C LEU A 191 -5.66 -8.46 0.67
N LEU A 192 -5.01 -9.62 0.67
CA LEU A 192 -5.63 -10.93 0.92
C LEU A 192 -5.03 -11.52 2.17
N VAL A 193 -5.86 -12.01 3.07
CA VAL A 193 -5.45 -12.68 4.31
C VAL A 193 -5.98 -14.09 4.33
N ILE A 194 -5.14 -15.03 4.74
CA ILE A 194 -5.50 -16.43 4.96
C ILE A 194 -5.12 -16.85 6.36
N SER A 195 -5.95 -17.65 7.01
CA SER A 195 -5.65 -18.22 8.34
C SER A 195 -6.29 -19.58 8.53
N ASP A 196 -5.60 -20.47 9.25
CA ASP A 196 -6.11 -21.74 9.75
C ASP A 196 -6.33 -21.70 11.28
N GLY A 197 -6.30 -20.51 11.88
CA GLY A 197 -6.43 -20.30 13.31
C GLY A 197 -5.13 -20.48 14.10
N ILE A 198 -4.14 -21.17 13.55
CA ILE A 198 -2.79 -21.32 14.12
C ILE A 198 -1.83 -20.33 13.46
N GLN A 199 -1.86 -20.28 12.15
CA GLN A 199 -1.08 -19.36 11.32
C GLN A 199 -1.99 -18.35 10.64
N ALA A 200 -1.45 -17.17 10.35
CA ALA A 200 -2.06 -16.20 9.46
C ALA A 200 -1.01 -15.62 8.51
N ARG A 201 -1.40 -15.44 7.26
CA ARG A 201 -0.53 -14.89 6.23
C ARG A 201 -1.26 -13.85 5.39
N VAL A 202 -0.52 -12.86 4.93
CA VAL A 202 -1.01 -11.79 4.06
C VAL A 202 -0.27 -11.79 2.73
N GLY A 203 -0.99 -11.56 1.66
CA GLY A 203 -0.44 -11.46 0.32
C GLY A 203 -1.18 -10.44 -0.55
N SER A 204 -0.60 -10.12 -1.70
CA SER A 204 -1.23 -9.29 -2.71
C SER A 204 -2.17 -10.10 -3.61
N LEU A 205 -2.93 -9.39 -4.44
CA LEU A 205 -3.84 -10.02 -5.41
C LEU A 205 -3.14 -10.96 -6.40
N SER A 206 -1.90 -10.67 -6.80
CA SER A 206 -1.11 -11.48 -7.72
C SER A 206 -0.12 -12.42 -7.03
N ALA A 207 -0.07 -12.45 -5.69
CA ALA A 207 0.87 -13.28 -4.94
C ALA A 207 0.59 -14.77 -5.12
N ASP A 208 1.65 -15.54 -5.32
CA ASP A 208 1.68 -16.99 -5.13
C ASP A 208 1.82 -17.38 -3.65
N GLN A 209 1.86 -18.65 -3.35
CA GLN A 209 1.98 -19.15 -1.96
C GLN A 209 3.25 -18.66 -1.26
N GLU A 210 4.38 -18.54 -1.96
CA GLU A 210 5.66 -18.12 -1.40
C GLU A 210 5.64 -16.63 -1.01
N ARG A 211 4.77 -15.84 -1.64
CA ARG A 211 4.59 -14.41 -1.40
C ARG A 211 3.47 -14.10 -0.40
N PHE A 212 2.88 -15.11 0.24
CA PHE A 212 2.05 -14.96 1.41
C PHE A 212 2.91 -15.13 2.65
N PHE A 213 3.10 -14.06 3.42
CA PHE A 213 4.01 -14.01 4.57
C PHE A 213 3.27 -13.70 5.87
N ARG A 214 3.88 -14.08 6.99
CA ARG A 214 3.35 -13.80 8.34
C ARG A 214 3.57 -12.34 8.70
N TRP A 215 2.60 -11.77 9.42
CA TRP A 215 2.77 -10.48 10.08
C TRP A 215 3.16 -10.74 11.53
N ARG A 216 4.37 -10.33 11.95
CA ARG A 216 4.96 -10.88 13.17
C ARG A 216 4.97 -9.93 14.36
N THR A 217 4.59 -8.67 14.17
CA THR A 217 4.62 -7.66 15.23
C THR A 217 3.51 -6.62 15.04
N ILE A 218 3.01 -6.09 16.14
CA ILE A 218 2.07 -4.97 16.16
C ILE A 218 2.85 -3.65 16.11
N THR A 219 3.89 -3.52 16.95
CA THR A 219 4.63 -2.27 17.15
C THR A 219 5.88 -2.15 16.30
N GLY A 220 6.42 -3.26 15.79
CA GLY A 220 7.72 -3.34 15.15
C GLY A 220 8.87 -3.65 16.11
N GLU A 221 8.62 -3.71 17.42
CA GLU A 221 9.66 -3.91 18.44
C GLU A 221 9.90 -5.40 18.75
N ASN A 222 8.84 -6.21 18.75
CA ASN A 222 8.89 -7.63 19.08
C ASN A 222 8.66 -8.48 17.83
N ASP A 223 9.31 -9.62 17.77
CA ASP A 223 9.18 -10.55 16.65
C ASP A 223 7.77 -11.18 16.56
N LEU A 224 7.16 -11.41 17.69
CA LEU A 224 5.75 -11.80 17.81
C LEU A 224 5.22 -11.33 19.17
N ASP A 225 4.21 -10.47 19.15
CA ASP A 225 3.62 -9.96 20.37
C ASP A 225 2.92 -11.10 21.16
N PRO A 226 3.00 -11.10 22.49
CA PRO A 226 2.42 -12.13 23.34
C PRO A 226 0.89 -11.96 23.44
N LEU A 227 0.16 -12.51 22.48
CA LEU A 227 -1.29 -12.49 22.39
C LEU A 227 -1.90 -13.88 22.65
N GLY A 228 -3.20 -13.99 22.50
CA GLY A 228 -3.98 -15.20 22.77
C GLY A 228 -3.71 -16.41 21.85
N ALA A 229 -4.63 -17.35 21.83
CA ALA A 229 -4.50 -18.63 21.12
C ALA A 229 -4.34 -18.48 19.60
N HIS A 230 -4.93 -17.42 19.02
CA HIS A 230 -4.86 -17.10 17.59
C HIS A 230 -3.91 -15.94 17.30
N ARG A 231 -2.77 -15.92 17.97
CA ARG A 231 -1.84 -14.78 17.99
C ARG A 231 -1.38 -14.29 16.60
N ASP A 232 -1.20 -15.20 15.64
CA ASP A 232 -0.77 -14.79 14.31
C ASP A 232 -1.84 -13.93 13.62
N LEU A 233 -3.11 -14.34 13.68
CA LEU A 233 -4.22 -13.57 13.10
C LEU A 233 -4.49 -12.30 13.91
N GLU A 234 -4.46 -12.37 15.23
CA GLU A 234 -4.62 -11.21 16.10
C GLU A 234 -3.51 -10.18 15.91
N THR A 235 -2.24 -10.62 15.84
CA THR A 235 -1.09 -9.76 15.54
C THR A 235 -1.26 -9.09 14.18
N MET A 236 -1.71 -9.82 13.18
CA MET A 236 -1.95 -9.26 11.84
C MET A 236 -3.07 -8.23 11.84
N VAL A 237 -4.22 -8.53 12.46
CA VAL A 237 -5.34 -7.60 12.54
C VAL A 237 -4.92 -6.34 13.29
N ARG A 238 -4.33 -6.47 14.47
CA ARG A 238 -3.92 -5.33 15.30
C ARG A 238 -2.71 -4.57 14.73
N GLY A 239 -1.80 -5.25 14.03
CA GLY A 239 -0.57 -4.65 13.51
C GLY A 239 -0.68 -4.09 12.09
N LEU A 240 -1.71 -4.47 11.33
CA LEU A 240 -1.86 -4.04 9.93
C LEU A 240 -3.16 -3.28 9.68
N PHE A 241 -4.26 -3.63 10.38
CA PHE A 241 -5.57 -3.05 10.15
C PHE A 241 -5.94 -1.94 11.14
N GLN A 242 -5.02 -1.45 11.98
CA GLN A 242 -5.24 -0.15 12.62
C GLN A 242 -5.46 0.90 11.54
N GLN A 243 -6.42 1.78 11.73
CA GLN A 243 -6.90 2.68 10.68
C GLN A 243 -5.76 3.50 10.02
N ASP A 244 -4.87 4.05 10.81
CA ASP A 244 -3.70 4.81 10.34
C ASP A 244 -2.66 3.92 9.65
N LEU A 245 -2.39 2.71 10.21
CA LEU A 245 -1.42 1.77 9.65
C LEU A 245 -1.91 1.19 8.32
N PHE A 246 -3.19 0.84 8.23
CA PHE A 246 -3.78 0.33 7.00
C PHE A 246 -3.78 1.37 5.87
N LEU A 247 -4.09 2.63 6.19
CA LEU A 247 -4.00 3.72 5.22
C LEU A 247 -2.56 3.99 4.78
N ASP A 248 -1.61 3.99 5.71
CA ASP A 248 -0.20 4.13 5.38
C ASP A 248 0.28 2.97 4.49
N PHE A 249 -0.16 1.74 4.79
CA PHE A 249 0.13 0.57 3.98
C PHE A 249 -0.44 0.70 2.56
N LEU A 250 -1.71 1.06 2.43
CA LEU A 250 -2.37 1.31 1.16
C LEU A 250 -1.61 2.36 0.32
N ARG A 251 -1.21 3.45 0.94
CA ARG A 251 -0.59 4.60 0.25
C ARG A 251 0.83 4.35 -0.19
N SER A 252 1.64 3.65 0.64
CA SER A 252 3.09 3.67 0.52
C SER A 252 3.75 2.30 0.35
N PHE A 253 3.01 1.19 0.52
CA PHE A 253 3.59 -0.15 0.58
C PHE A 253 3.04 -1.15 -0.43
N CYS A 254 2.34 -0.64 -1.45
CA CYS A 254 1.86 -1.41 -2.60
C CYS A 254 2.57 -0.92 -3.86
N VAL A 255 3.24 -1.83 -4.56
CA VAL A 255 4.00 -1.55 -5.78
C VAL A 255 3.42 -2.37 -6.93
N PHE A 256 3.20 -1.74 -8.06
CA PHE A 256 2.82 -2.42 -9.31
C PHE A 256 4.01 -2.40 -10.26
N GLU A 257 4.47 -3.57 -10.65
CA GLU A 257 5.48 -3.77 -11.67
C GLU A 257 4.83 -4.33 -12.93
N GLU A 258 5.36 -3.96 -14.10
CA GLU A 258 4.88 -4.44 -15.38
C GLU A 258 6.08 -4.95 -16.19
N ASP A 259 6.14 -6.26 -16.34
CA ASP A 259 7.10 -6.96 -17.18
C ASP A 259 6.36 -8.10 -17.91
N GLY A 260 5.80 -7.78 -19.06
CA GLY A 260 4.90 -8.66 -19.80
C GLY A 260 3.54 -8.91 -19.13
N SER A 261 3.47 -8.86 -17.79
CA SER A 261 2.24 -8.94 -16.99
C SER A 261 2.30 -7.94 -15.82
N ILE A 262 1.14 -7.51 -15.35
CA ILE A 262 1.05 -6.64 -14.17
C ILE A 262 1.11 -7.50 -12.91
N ILE A 263 2.09 -7.23 -12.06
CA ILE A 263 2.28 -7.89 -10.77
C ILE A 263 2.15 -6.84 -9.67
N LYS A 264 1.30 -7.12 -8.67
CA LYS A 264 1.20 -6.31 -7.46
C LYS A 264 2.08 -6.93 -6.38
N LYS A 265 3.02 -6.16 -5.86
CA LYS A 265 3.85 -6.52 -4.72
C LYS A 265 3.46 -5.68 -3.52
N ILE A 266 3.59 -6.26 -2.33
CA ILE A 266 3.35 -5.57 -1.07
C ILE A 266 4.56 -5.76 -0.15
N ALA A 267 4.81 -4.77 0.71
CA ALA A 267 5.88 -4.84 1.69
C ALA A 267 5.57 -5.86 2.79
N ALA A 268 6.57 -6.62 3.21
CA ALA A 268 6.50 -7.48 4.38
C ALA A 268 6.58 -6.63 5.69
N TYR A 269 6.19 -7.22 6.84
CA TYR A 269 6.13 -6.52 8.12
C TYR A 269 7.44 -5.81 8.50
N HIS A 270 8.59 -6.45 8.28
CA HIS A 270 9.89 -5.87 8.59
C HIS A 270 10.22 -4.67 7.69
N GLN A 271 9.87 -4.72 6.40
CA GLN A 271 10.02 -3.59 5.48
C GLN A 271 9.09 -2.44 5.87
N PHE A 272 7.83 -2.75 6.23
CA PHE A 272 6.84 -1.76 6.67
C PHE A 272 7.34 -0.95 7.87
N HIS A 273 7.78 -1.62 8.92
CA HIS A 273 8.26 -0.95 10.13
C HIS A 273 9.59 -0.22 9.92
N ALA A 274 10.54 -0.83 9.19
CA ALA A 274 11.83 -0.21 8.87
C ALA A 274 11.66 1.08 8.05
N VAL A 275 10.83 1.05 7.00
CA VAL A 275 10.57 2.24 6.16
C VAL A 275 9.90 3.35 6.97
N ARG A 276 8.94 3.03 7.83
CA ARG A 276 8.30 4.03 8.70
C ARG A 276 9.30 4.68 9.66
N ALA A 277 10.12 3.88 10.33
CA ALA A 277 11.16 4.37 11.22
C ALA A 277 12.20 5.22 10.48
N ALA A 278 12.66 4.76 9.30
CA ALA A 278 13.59 5.48 8.46
C ALA A 278 13.02 6.82 7.97
N ALA A 279 11.76 6.85 7.52
CA ALA A 279 11.12 8.08 7.07
C ALA A 279 11.03 9.13 8.19
N GLU A 280 10.62 8.73 9.40
CA GLU A 280 10.58 9.64 10.55
C GLU A 280 11.98 10.15 10.93
N GLN A 281 13.00 9.31 10.87
CA GLN A 281 14.38 9.72 11.15
C GLN A 281 14.90 10.69 10.07
N VAL A 282 14.60 10.44 8.80
CA VAL A 282 14.96 11.34 7.69
C VAL A 282 14.29 12.71 7.86
N VAL A 283 13.01 12.74 8.22
CA VAL A 283 12.29 14.00 8.48
C VAL A 283 12.95 14.79 9.61
N LYS A 284 13.35 14.14 10.71
CA LYS A 284 14.07 14.79 11.81
C LYS A 284 15.43 15.34 11.36
N ALA A 285 16.21 14.49 10.66
CA ALA A 285 17.55 14.85 10.19
C ALA A 285 17.53 15.96 9.13
N SER A 286 16.47 16.06 8.33
CA SER A 286 16.33 17.06 7.25
C SER A 286 15.91 18.45 7.72
N ARG A 287 15.55 18.64 8.98
CA ARG A 287 15.23 19.97 9.50
C ARG A 287 16.43 20.94 9.33
N PRO A 288 16.22 22.25 9.25
CA PRO A 288 17.31 23.21 9.17
C PRO A 288 18.35 23.05 10.30
N ASP A 289 17.89 22.73 11.50
CA ASP A 289 18.66 22.46 12.71
C ASP A 289 18.96 20.95 12.93
N GLY A 290 18.55 20.08 12.01
CA GLY A 290 18.77 18.65 12.09
C GLY A 290 20.23 18.26 11.89
N ASP A 291 20.60 17.08 12.41
CA ASP A 291 21.99 16.56 12.40
C ASP A 291 22.43 15.98 11.05
N LYS A 292 21.52 15.92 10.04
CA LYS A 292 21.72 15.35 8.70
C LYS A 292 22.03 13.84 8.69
N ARG A 293 21.68 13.09 9.75
CA ARG A 293 21.93 11.65 9.89
C ARG A 293 20.64 10.87 9.77
N GLY A 294 20.38 10.35 8.56
CA GLY A 294 19.16 9.55 8.27
C GLY A 294 19.12 8.19 8.94
N GLY A 295 20.28 7.57 9.22
CA GLY A 295 20.37 6.25 9.84
C GLY A 295 20.76 5.14 8.89
N VAL A 296 20.71 3.90 9.39
CA VAL A 296 21.04 2.67 8.65
C VAL A 296 19.91 1.67 8.82
N VAL A 297 19.45 1.08 7.71
CA VAL A 297 18.55 -0.07 7.70
C VAL A 297 19.38 -1.32 7.40
N TRP A 298 19.32 -2.30 8.29
CA TRP A 298 20.06 -3.55 8.15
C TRP A 298 19.11 -4.73 8.01
N HIS A 299 19.04 -5.29 6.80
CA HIS A 299 18.33 -6.52 6.52
C HIS A 299 19.24 -7.54 5.84
N THR A 300 18.93 -8.84 5.99
CA THR A 300 19.65 -9.94 5.34
C THR A 300 19.57 -9.80 3.81
N GLN A 301 20.51 -10.42 3.13
CA GLN A 301 20.46 -10.53 1.67
C GLN A 301 19.18 -11.29 1.24
N GLY A 302 18.51 -10.83 0.19
CA GLY A 302 17.25 -11.42 -0.27
C GLY A 302 15.99 -10.93 0.46
N ALA A 303 16.09 -10.03 1.45
CA ALA A 303 14.94 -9.48 2.17
C ALA A 303 14.09 -8.48 1.36
N GLY A 304 14.37 -8.27 0.07
CA GLY A 304 13.60 -7.37 -0.80
C GLY A 304 13.96 -5.88 -0.62
N LYS A 305 15.21 -5.55 -0.32
CA LYS A 305 15.68 -4.16 -0.10
C LYS A 305 15.30 -3.19 -1.22
N SER A 306 15.26 -3.63 -2.47
CA SER A 306 14.89 -2.77 -3.60
C SER A 306 13.43 -2.26 -3.50
N ILE A 307 12.50 -3.11 -3.10
CA ILE A 307 11.10 -2.72 -2.86
C ILE A 307 11.01 -1.81 -1.63
N GLU A 308 11.77 -2.12 -0.58
CA GLU A 308 11.86 -1.30 0.63
C GLU A 308 12.35 0.12 0.32
N MET A 309 13.41 0.25 -0.48
CA MET A 309 13.93 1.55 -0.92
C MET A 309 12.91 2.31 -1.80
N ALA A 310 12.17 1.64 -2.67
CA ALA A 310 11.11 2.25 -3.46
C ALA A 310 9.95 2.73 -2.57
N CYS A 311 9.54 1.93 -1.57
CA CYS A 311 8.53 2.32 -0.58
C CYS A 311 8.99 3.52 0.25
N LEU A 312 10.26 3.53 0.70
CA LEU A 312 10.84 4.66 1.41
C LEU A 312 10.83 5.92 0.54
N ALA A 313 11.26 5.81 -0.71
CA ALA A 313 11.25 6.91 -1.67
C ALA A 313 9.84 7.48 -1.86
N GLY A 314 8.85 6.64 -2.13
CA GLY A 314 7.45 7.06 -2.29
C GLY A 314 6.90 7.77 -1.05
N LYS A 315 7.22 7.23 0.14
CA LYS A 315 6.82 7.83 1.41
C LYS A 315 7.48 9.20 1.65
N LEU A 316 8.78 9.35 1.35
CA LEU A 316 9.49 10.62 1.49
C LEU A 316 8.99 11.68 0.49
N LEU A 317 8.73 11.30 -0.77
CA LEU A 317 8.23 12.21 -1.80
C LEU A 317 6.84 12.77 -1.47
N THR A 318 6.03 12.00 -0.77
CA THR A 318 4.66 12.41 -0.38
C THR A 318 4.58 13.06 1.00
N ASP A 319 5.67 13.11 1.77
CA ASP A 319 5.67 13.72 3.11
C ASP A 319 5.74 15.25 3.02
N PRO A 320 4.70 15.97 3.44
CA PRO A 320 4.66 17.43 3.34
C PRO A 320 5.73 18.13 4.18
N ARG A 321 6.24 17.47 5.22
CA ARG A 321 7.30 18.01 6.10
C ARG A 321 8.64 18.17 5.39
N LEU A 322 8.85 17.43 4.28
CA LEU A 322 10.05 17.49 3.45
C LEU A 322 9.94 18.51 2.30
N ALA A 323 8.77 19.11 2.08
CA ALA A 323 8.55 20.16 1.08
C ALA A 323 9.11 19.80 -0.31
N ASN A 324 8.68 18.67 -0.86
CA ASN A 324 9.10 18.14 -2.16
C ASN A 324 10.62 17.86 -2.24
N PRO A 325 11.13 16.84 -1.54
CA PRO A 325 12.56 16.55 -1.45
C PRO A 325 13.13 16.07 -2.77
N THR A 326 14.44 16.27 -2.98
CA THR A 326 15.19 15.56 -4.02
C THR A 326 15.81 14.31 -3.42
N LEU A 327 15.55 13.15 -4.04
CA LEU A 327 16.13 11.87 -3.62
C LEU A 327 17.34 11.56 -4.52
N VAL A 328 18.47 11.24 -3.90
CA VAL A 328 19.68 10.80 -4.59
C VAL A 328 19.95 9.36 -4.21
N VAL A 329 19.75 8.44 -5.14
CA VAL A 329 20.00 7.02 -4.94
C VAL A 329 21.41 6.70 -5.41
N VAL A 330 22.27 6.30 -4.47
CA VAL A 330 23.67 5.99 -4.72
C VAL A 330 23.88 4.48 -4.70
N THR A 331 24.37 3.93 -5.82
CA THR A 331 24.70 2.51 -5.96
C THR A 331 26.20 2.30 -6.08
N ASP A 332 26.66 1.09 -5.76
CA ASP A 332 28.10 0.75 -5.79
C ASP A 332 28.60 0.43 -7.20
N ARG A 333 27.83 -0.27 -8.01
CA ARG A 333 28.22 -0.79 -9.33
C ARG A 333 27.17 -0.52 -10.39
N GLN A 334 27.63 -0.28 -11.62
CA GLN A 334 26.76 -0.06 -12.78
C GLN A 334 25.80 -1.23 -13.06
N ASP A 335 26.21 -2.48 -12.80
CA ASP A 335 25.38 -3.67 -13.04
C ASP A 335 24.20 -3.81 -12.04
N LEU A 336 24.41 -3.39 -10.77
CA LEU A 336 23.35 -3.35 -9.77
C LEU A 336 22.44 -2.11 -9.93
N ASP A 337 23.01 -1.05 -10.52
CA ASP A 337 22.32 0.20 -10.88
C ASP A 337 21.12 -0.09 -11.80
N GLY A 338 21.30 -0.94 -12.81
CA GLY A 338 20.23 -1.33 -13.75
C GLY A 338 19.06 -2.05 -13.07
N GLN A 339 19.32 -2.95 -12.13
CA GLN A 339 18.25 -3.70 -11.43
C GLN A 339 17.46 -2.80 -10.47
N LEU A 340 18.14 -2.02 -9.63
CA LEU A 340 17.48 -1.12 -8.69
C LEU A 340 16.77 0.01 -9.41
N PHE A 341 17.42 0.59 -10.44
CA PHE A 341 16.81 1.57 -11.31
C PHE A 341 15.54 1.04 -11.98
N GLY A 342 15.56 -0.20 -12.47
CA GLY A 342 14.40 -0.88 -13.04
C GLY A 342 13.23 -0.99 -12.07
N VAL A 343 13.48 -1.31 -10.79
CA VAL A 343 12.44 -1.34 -9.75
C VAL A 343 11.83 0.04 -9.54
N PHE A 344 12.65 1.10 -9.46
CA PHE A 344 12.15 2.47 -9.32
C PHE A 344 11.39 2.93 -10.57
N ALA A 345 11.91 2.67 -11.75
CA ALA A 345 11.24 3.00 -13.01
C ALA A 345 9.90 2.29 -13.16
N GLY A 346 9.83 1.02 -12.75
CA GLY A 346 8.60 0.23 -12.70
C GLY A 346 7.60 0.70 -11.62
N SER A 347 8.07 1.41 -10.58
CA SER A 347 7.26 1.88 -9.46
C SER A 347 6.63 3.27 -9.68
N GLY A 348 6.44 3.70 -10.91
CA GLY A 348 5.94 5.05 -11.25
C GLY A 348 4.60 5.40 -10.58
N ASP A 349 3.74 4.44 -10.30
CA ASP A 349 2.47 4.65 -9.61
C ASP A 349 2.67 5.11 -8.14
N LEU A 350 3.69 4.57 -7.48
CA LEU A 350 4.06 4.92 -6.12
C LEU A 350 4.86 6.22 -6.06
N LEU A 351 5.80 6.41 -6.99
CA LEU A 351 6.75 7.51 -6.96
C LEU A 351 6.19 8.81 -7.58
N GLY A 352 5.18 8.71 -8.44
CA GLY A 352 4.59 9.87 -9.13
C GLY A 352 5.48 10.49 -10.21
N GLU A 353 6.74 10.07 -10.32
CA GLU A 353 7.70 10.54 -11.31
C GLU A 353 8.68 9.43 -11.73
N SER A 354 9.32 9.60 -12.88
CA SER A 354 10.34 8.68 -13.35
C SER A 354 11.73 9.08 -12.83
N PRO A 355 12.54 8.14 -12.34
CA PRO A 355 13.89 8.41 -11.91
C PRO A 355 14.76 8.83 -13.11
N LYS A 356 15.76 9.68 -12.85
CA LYS A 356 16.79 10.07 -13.83
C LYS A 356 18.12 9.49 -13.40
N GLN A 357 18.86 8.90 -14.34
CA GLN A 357 20.21 8.41 -14.11
C GLN A 357 21.21 9.48 -14.56
N ALA A 358 22.17 9.80 -13.72
CA ALA A 358 23.27 10.68 -14.09
C ALA A 358 24.38 9.85 -14.75
N ASP A 359 24.68 10.06 -16.03
CA ASP A 359 25.68 9.27 -16.77
C ASP A 359 27.11 9.74 -16.56
N SER A 360 27.30 11.00 -16.17
CA SER A 360 28.61 11.60 -15.94
C SER A 360 28.68 12.42 -14.64
N ARG A 361 29.91 12.78 -14.20
CA ARG A 361 30.14 13.70 -13.06
C ARG A 361 29.52 15.07 -13.33
N GLN A 362 29.69 15.57 -14.53
CA GLN A 362 29.16 16.88 -14.94
C GLN A 362 27.64 16.86 -14.88
N GLU A 363 27.00 15.84 -15.44
CA GLU A 363 25.54 15.71 -15.43
C GLU A 363 24.97 15.60 -14.00
N LEU A 364 25.64 14.83 -13.10
CA LEU A 364 25.28 14.80 -11.71
C LEU A 364 25.29 16.19 -11.06
N ARG A 365 26.34 16.97 -11.33
CA ARG A 365 26.48 18.35 -10.84
C ARG A 365 25.37 19.24 -11.36
N GLU A 366 25.06 19.17 -12.65
CA GLU A 366 23.97 19.94 -13.28
C GLU A 366 22.61 19.57 -12.73
N LEU A 367 22.32 18.26 -12.58
CA LEU A 367 21.06 17.76 -12.04
C LEU A 367 20.82 18.20 -10.58
N LEU A 368 21.88 18.32 -9.78
CA LEU A 368 21.77 18.73 -8.37
C LEU A 368 21.80 20.25 -8.19
N SER A 369 22.64 20.97 -8.95
CA SER A 369 22.80 22.44 -8.82
C SER A 369 21.62 23.20 -9.38
N ASN A 370 21.05 22.74 -10.49
CA ASN A 370 19.99 23.45 -11.21
C ASN A 370 18.58 23.04 -10.81
N ARG A 371 18.43 22.08 -9.87
CA ARG A 371 17.11 21.58 -9.47
C ARG A 371 16.56 22.36 -8.27
N PRO A 372 15.45 23.07 -8.44
CA PRO A 372 14.86 23.86 -7.34
C PRO A 372 14.16 22.97 -6.30
N SER A 373 13.56 21.83 -6.70
CA SER A 373 12.86 20.88 -5.80
C SER A 373 12.54 19.57 -6.50
N GLY A 374 12.19 18.54 -5.73
CA GLY A 374 11.69 17.24 -6.22
C GLY A 374 12.75 16.42 -6.96
N GLY A 375 12.32 15.30 -7.49
CA GLY A 375 13.08 14.42 -8.38
C GLY A 375 13.84 13.30 -7.71
N ILE A 376 14.01 12.23 -8.48
CA ILE A 376 14.80 11.05 -8.10
C ILE A 376 15.98 10.96 -9.05
N ILE A 377 17.19 11.01 -8.50
CA ILE A 377 18.45 10.96 -9.25
C ILE A 377 19.22 9.71 -8.84
N PHE A 378 19.50 8.84 -9.82
CA PHE A 378 20.38 7.69 -9.66
C PHE A 378 21.82 8.06 -10.04
N THR A 379 22.75 7.60 -9.24
CA THR A 379 24.17 7.84 -9.46
C THR A 379 25.03 6.77 -8.78
N THR A 380 26.31 6.74 -9.12
CA THR A 380 27.30 5.93 -8.41
C THR A 380 28.24 6.80 -7.56
N ILE A 381 28.82 6.22 -6.52
CA ILE A 381 29.73 6.95 -5.61
C ILE A 381 30.91 7.59 -6.37
N GLN A 382 31.39 6.95 -7.45
CA GLN A 382 32.51 7.43 -8.27
C GLN A 382 32.23 8.77 -8.97
N LYS A 383 30.95 9.12 -9.17
CA LYS A 383 30.55 10.40 -9.77
C LYS A 383 30.66 11.59 -8.82
N PHE A 384 30.85 11.34 -7.52
CA PHE A 384 31.21 12.37 -6.53
C PHE A 384 32.74 12.65 -6.44
N GLY A 385 33.51 12.16 -7.39
CA GLY A 385 34.95 12.46 -7.45
C GLY A 385 35.22 13.92 -7.85
N ILE A 386 36.36 14.45 -7.37
CA ILE A 386 36.89 15.76 -7.77
C ILE A 386 37.36 15.75 -9.23
N GLU A 387 37.34 16.90 -9.88
CA GLU A 387 37.88 17.07 -11.22
C GLU A 387 39.31 17.62 -11.20
N PRO A 388 40.08 17.46 -12.29
CA PRO A 388 41.41 18.02 -12.37
C PRO A 388 41.40 19.53 -12.08
N GLY A 389 42.19 19.94 -11.05
CA GLY A 389 42.28 21.34 -10.62
C GLY A 389 41.35 21.71 -9.45
N GLU A 390 40.56 20.77 -8.95
CA GLU A 390 39.74 20.94 -7.72
C GLU A 390 40.46 20.34 -6.51
N ASP A 391 40.51 21.10 -5.41
CA ASP A 391 41.04 20.61 -4.12
C ASP A 391 39.97 19.81 -3.32
N ARG A 392 38.72 20.06 -3.59
CA ARG A 392 37.57 19.38 -2.92
C ARG A 392 36.35 19.38 -3.83
N PHE A 393 35.45 18.43 -3.60
CA PHE A 393 34.16 18.38 -4.25
C PHE A 393 33.34 19.65 -3.93
N PRO A 394 32.78 20.37 -4.93
CA PRO A 394 32.03 21.59 -4.70
C PRO A 394 30.71 21.32 -3.97
N SER A 395 30.24 22.29 -3.20
CA SER A 395 28.87 22.26 -2.69
C SER A 395 27.89 22.52 -3.82
N LEU A 396 27.06 21.53 -4.15
CA LEU A 396 26.12 21.61 -5.28
C LEU A 396 24.79 22.27 -4.93
N SER A 397 24.41 22.25 -3.66
CA SER A 397 23.15 22.84 -3.21
C SER A 397 23.22 23.17 -1.70
N SER A 398 22.56 24.23 -1.30
CA SER A 398 22.36 24.61 0.12
C SER A 398 21.03 24.09 0.70
N ARG A 399 20.26 23.35 -0.06
CA ARG A 399 18.96 22.82 0.36
C ARG A 399 19.13 21.76 1.46
N HIS A 400 18.26 21.82 2.46
CA HIS A 400 18.26 20.87 3.58
C HIS A 400 17.42 19.61 3.30
N ASN A 401 16.60 19.60 2.24
CA ASN A 401 15.70 18.52 1.87
C ASN A 401 16.20 17.69 0.66
N ILE A 402 17.50 17.51 0.55
CA ILE A 402 18.12 16.52 -0.34
C ILE A 402 18.40 15.28 0.49
N VAL A 403 17.79 14.16 0.14
CA VAL A 403 17.93 12.89 0.85
C VAL A 403 18.75 11.92 0.03
N VAL A 404 19.83 11.41 0.60
CA VAL A 404 20.71 10.43 -0.05
C VAL A 404 20.35 9.04 0.48
N ILE A 405 20.05 8.11 -0.42
CA ILE A 405 19.78 6.70 -0.15
C ILE A 405 20.93 5.89 -0.74
N CYS A 406 21.75 5.26 0.09
CA CYS A 406 22.88 4.46 -0.37
C CYS A 406 22.54 2.97 -0.30
N ASP A 407 22.62 2.27 -1.43
CA ASP A 407 22.60 0.82 -1.45
C ASP A 407 23.99 0.25 -1.13
N GLU A 408 24.02 -0.94 -0.48
CA GLU A 408 25.24 -1.65 -0.10
C GLU A 408 26.29 -0.75 0.60
N ALA A 409 25.83 0.13 1.49
CA ALA A 409 26.66 1.16 2.15
C ALA A 409 27.90 0.62 2.88
N HIS A 410 27.95 -0.70 3.16
CA HIS A 410 29.09 -1.36 3.80
C HIS A 410 30.28 -1.59 2.84
N ARG A 411 30.10 -1.53 1.51
CA ARG A 411 31.13 -1.93 0.53
C ARG A 411 32.05 -0.80 0.11
N THR A 412 31.60 0.44 0.05
CA THR A 412 32.28 1.54 -0.63
C THR A 412 32.64 2.73 0.24
N GLN A 413 32.26 2.72 1.50
CA GLN A 413 32.50 3.86 2.39
C GLN A 413 33.84 3.78 3.14
N TYR A 414 34.64 2.73 2.93
CA TYR A 414 35.98 2.59 3.49
C TYR A 414 37.01 3.01 2.43
N GLY A 415 37.60 4.17 2.58
CA GLY A 415 38.79 4.55 1.80
C GLY A 415 38.77 5.85 1.04
N PHE A 416 37.77 6.69 1.20
CA PHE A 416 37.87 8.08 0.74
C PHE A 416 38.74 8.87 1.71
N LYS A 417 40.04 9.00 1.36
CA LYS A 417 40.93 10.01 1.92
C LYS A 417 40.77 11.28 1.15
#